data_7f2c46b130e8b76c2481b4abbd319f1e
#
_entry.id   7f2c46b130e8b76c2481b4abbd319f1e
#
_cell.length_a   1.000
_cell.length_b   1.000
_cell.length_c   1.000
_cell.angle_alpha   90.00
_cell.angle_beta   90.00
_cell.angle_gamma   90.00
#
_symmetry.space_group_name_H-M   'P 1'
#
loop_
_entity.id
_entity.type
_entity.pdbx_description
1 polymer ?
#
loop_
_entity_poly.entity_id
_entity_poly.type
_entity_poly.pdbx_seq_one_letter_code
_entity_poly.pdbx_strand_id
1 'polypeptide(L)'
;MKVLFKKLKDGARLPEKATAGSAAYDLYTAEDIIIWQGRQIIPLGFAMEMEDGYEALIDPRSGFSSKGMEGYLVVDYVVETNGYRIEGTIGKFTSMTPSRFDCDVIEGKIDSDYRDGVGVIVCNRDSRAFLIKAGTRIAQMTFHKVETVEWEEVEELSETNREGGFGSTGTK
;
A
#
# COMPACT_ATOMS: atom_id res chain seq x y z
N MET A 1 17.81 5.58 -14.96
CA MET A 1 17.94 5.16 -13.55
C MET A 1 17.96 3.64 -13.47
N LYS A 2 18.86 3.09 -12.69
CA LYS A 2 18.93 1.67 -12.34
C LYS A 2 18.45 1.48 -10.91
N VAL A 3 17.61 0.46 -10.68
CA VAL A 3 17.17 0.06 -9.33
C VAL A 3 17.71 -1.33 -9.05
N LEU A 4 18.40 -1.49 -7.92
CA LEU A 4 18.85 -2.79 -7.45
C LEU A 4 17.73 -3.43 -6.62
N PHE A 5 17.53 -4.72 -6.80
CA PHE A 5 16.49 -5.49 -6.11
C PHE A 5 17.14 -6.59 -5.30
N LYS A 6 16.86 -6.64 -4.00
CA LYS A 6 17.33 -7.69 -3.09
C LYS A 6 16.14 -8.48 -2.57
N LYS A 7 16.07 -9.76 -2.91
CA LYS A 7 15.08 -10.67 -2.39
C LYS A 7 15.33 -10.98 -0.92
N LEU A 8 14.32 -10.81 -0.07
CA LEU A 8 14.35 -11.10 1.36
C LEU A 8 13.52 -12.34 1.73
N LYS A 9 12.53 -12.71 0.89
CA LYS A 9 11.67 -13.91 1.03
C LYS A 9 11.51 -14.60 -0.33
N ASP A 10 11.33 -15.89 -0.34
CA ASP A 10 11.21 -16.70 -1.58
C ASP A 10 10.00 -16.28 -2.44
N GLY A 11 8.88 -15.90 -1.84
CA GLY A 11 7.70 -15.42 -2.54
C GLY A 11 7.80 -14.01 -3.12
N ALA A 12 8.90 -13.28 -2.84
CA ALA A 12 9.08 -11.92 -3.35
C ALA A 12 9.20 -11.90 -4.87
N ARG A 13 8.49 -10.96 -5.51
CA ARG A 13 8.46 -10.79 -6.96
C ARG A 13 9.04 -9.42 -7.33
N LEU A 14 9.76 -9.39 -8.45
CA LEU A 14 10.20 -8.13 -9.04
C LEU A 14 8.97 -7.30 -9.45
N PRO A 15 8.92 -5.99 -9.13
CA PRO A 15 7.87 -5.12 -9.62
C PRO A 15 7.87 -5.04 -11.15
N GLU A 16 6.70 -5.15 -11.77
CA GLU A 16 6.56 -5.21 -13.23
C GLU A 16 5.50 -4.26 -13.74
N LYS A 17 5.71 -3.69 -14.92
CA LYS A 17 4.69 -2.91 -15.63
C LYS A 17 3.68 -3.86 -16.28
N ALA A 18 2.39 -3.57 -16.13
CA ALA A 18 1.35 -4.35 -16.78
C ALA A 18 1.41 -4.26 -18.33
N THR A 19 1.81 -3.11 -18.85
CA THR A 19 2.04 -2.85 -20.29
C THR A 19 3.22 -1.92 -20.47
N ALA A 20 3.77 -1.83 -21.67
CA ALA A 20 4.85 -0.90 -21.97
C ALA A 20 4.49 0.57 -21.70
N GLY A 21 3.21 0.94 -21.82
CA GLY A 21 2.70 2.28 -21.56
C GLY A 21 2.28 2.54 -20.11
N SER A 22 2.38 1.54 -19.20
CA SER A 22 2.04 1.74 -17.80
C SER A 22 3.01 2.73 -17.14
N ALA A 23 2.47 3.68 -16.38
CA ALA A 23 3.27 4.65 -15.64
C ALA A 23 3.93 4.01 -14.40
N ALA A 24 3.25 3.06 -13.76
CA ALA A 24 3.65 2.43 -12.52
C ALA A 24 4.00 0.95 -12.70
N TYR A 25 4.71 0.43 -11.70
CA TYR A 25 5.06 -0.98 -11.55
C TYR A 25 4.14 -1.64 -10.51
N ASP A 26 3.50 -2.75 -10.86
CA ASP A 26 2.66 -3.52 -9.94
C ASP A 26 3.51 -4.13 -8.80
N LEU A 27 2.99 -4.05 -7.58
CA LEU A 27 3.57 -4.63 -6.37
C LEU A 27 2.74 -5.83 -5.90
N TYR A 28 3.44 -6.91 -5.53
CA TYR A 28 2.85 -8.22 -5.24
C TYR A 28 3.08 -8.63 -3.79
N THR A 29 2.09 -9.26 -3.17
CA THR A 29 2.27 -9.94 -1.88
C THR A 29 3.24 -11.11 -2.03
N ALA A 30 4.18 -11.25 -1.07
CA ALA A 30 5.15 -12.35 -1.07
C ALA A 30 4.56 -13.65 -0.49
N GLU A 31 3.53 -13.54 0.33
CA GLU A 31 2.90 -14.65 1.05
C GLU A 31 1.41 -14.39 1.24
N ASP A 32 0.67 -15.42 1.68
CA ASP A 32 -0.69 -15.28 2.15
C ASP A 32 -0.70 -14.40 3.40
N ILE A 33 -1.55 -13.36 3.44
CA ILE A 33 -1.61 -12.43 4.56
C ILE A 33 -3.04 -12.11 4.95
N ILE A 34 -3.32 -12.08 6.25
CA ILE A 34 -4.61 -11.66 6.79
C ILE A 34 -4.56 -10.16 7.06
N ILE A 35 -5.53 -9.45 6.53
CA ILE A 35 -5.74 -8.03 6.76
C ILE A 35 -6.82 -7.87 7.82
N TRP A 36 -6.38 -7.40 8.99
CA TRP A 36 -7.25 -7.08 10.11
C TRP A 36 -7.86 -5.70 9.95
N GLN A 37 -8.86 -5.39 10.74
CA GLN A 37 -9.39 -4.03 10.84
C GLN A 37 -8.31 -3.04 11.28
N GLY A 38 -8.29 -1.85 10.69
CA GLY A 38 -7.34 -0.77 10.97
C GLY A 38 -6.13 -0.76 10.03
N ARG A 39 -5.06 -0.11 10.49
CA ARG A 39 -3.84 0.05 9.70
C ARG A 39 -2.89 -1.13 9.89
N GLN A 40 -2.29 -1.55 8.78
CA GLN A 40 -1.34 -2.65 8.75
C GLN A 40 -0.29 -2.40 7.65
N ILE A 41 0.94 -2.85 7.88
CA ILE A 41 1.98 -2.88 6.85
C ILE A 41 2.06 -4.29 6.29
N ILE A 42 1.97 -4.40 4.97
CA ILE A 42 2.13 -5.66 4.23
C ILE A 42 3.55 -5.71 3.68
N PRO A 43 4.44 -6.56 4.23
CA PRO A 43 5.79 -6.70 3.70
C PRO A 43 5.77 -7.38 2.34
N LEU A 44 6.50 -6.82 1.37
CA LEU A 44 6.57 -7.37 0.01
C LEU A 44 7.71 -8.38 -0.17
N GLY A 45 8.52 -8.58 0.86
CA GLY A 45 9.58 -9.58 0.88
C GLY A 45 10.82 -9.21 0.07
N PHE A 46 11.00 -7.95 -0.28
CA PHE A 46 12.21 -7.45 -0.94
C PHE A 46 12.66 -6.10 -0.37
N ALA A 47 13.92 -5.78 -0.58
CA ALA A 47 14.51 -4.47 -0.40
C ALA A 47 15.01 -3.95 -1.74
N MET A 48 15.19 -2.64 -1.85
CA MET A 48 15.69 -2.04 -3.08
C MET A 48 16.69 -0.92 -2.79
N GLU A 49 17.46 -0.57 -3.82
CA GLU A 49 18.35 0.58 -3.82
C GLU A 49 18.18 1.34 -5.14
N MET A 50 18.04 2.64 -5.08
CA MET A 50 17.96 3.52 -6.24
C MET A 50 19.03 4.61 -6.17
N GLU A 51 19.25 5.27 -7.28
CA GLU A 51 20.21 6.37 -7.39
C GLU A 51 19.76 7.56 -6.54
N ASP A 52 20.71 8.31 -6.00
CA ASP A 52 20.43 9.58 -5.30
C ASP A 52 19.70 10.56 -6.22
N GLY A 53 18.87 11.42 -5.61
CA GLY A 53 18.03 12.38 -6.34
C GLY A 53 16.76 11.75 -6.94
N TYR A 54 16.40 10.55 -6.50
CA TYR A 54 15.13 9.91 -6.82
C TYR A 54 14.41 9.47 -5.55
N GLU A 55 13.10 9.35 -5.65
CA GLU A 55 12.23 8.71 -4.67
C GLU A 55 11.33 7.69 -5.36
N ALA A 56 10.79 6.73 -4.60
CA ALA A 56 9.71 5.90 -5.06
C ALA A 56 8.45 6.16 -4.25
N LEU A 57 7.29 6.27 -4.93
CA LEU A 57 5.98 6.38 -4.30
C LEU A 57 5.23 5.08 -4.46
N ILE A 58 4.65 4.61 -3.36
CA ILE A 58 3.73 3.48 -3.36
C ILE A 58 2.31 4.04 -3.31
N ASP A 59 1.56 3.76 -4.37
CA ASP A 59 0.21 4.27 -4.59
C ASP A 59 -0.83 3.15 -4.62
N PRO A 60 -2.11 3.47 -4.32
CA PRO A 60 -3.20 2.55 -4.56
C PRO A 60 -3.36 2.27 -6.05
N ARG A 61 -3.81 1.07 -6.39
CA ARG A 61 -4.25 0.74 -7.76
C ARG A 61 -5.66 1.28 -7.97
N SER A 62 -5.92 1.86 -9.15
CA SER A 62 -7.23 2.45 -9.49
C SER A 62 -8.41 1.51 -9.26
N GLY A 63 -8.22 0.20 -9.55
CA GLY A 63 -9.25 -0.81 -9.32
C GLY A 63 -9.58 -1.01 -7.84
N PHE A 64 -8.60 -0.84 -6.93
CA PHE A 64 -8.83 -0.93 -5.49
C PHE A 64 -9.46 0.37 -4.97
N SER A 65 -8.97 1.53 -5.40
CA SER A 65 -9.57 2.81 -5.02
C SER A 65 -11.05 2.93 -5.40
N SER A 66 -11.45 2.33 -6.54
CA SER A 66 -12.82 2.43 -7.04
C SER A 66 -13.77 1.34 -6.54
N LYS A 67 -13.26 0.17 -6.12
CA LYS A 67 -14.08 -1.03 -5.86
C LYS A 67 -13.75 -1.71 -4.52
N GLY A 68 -12.81 -1.19 -3.75
CA GLY A 68 -12.24 -1.86 -2.58
C GLY A 68 -11.27 -2.98 -2.93
N MET A 69 -10.57 -3.48 -1.93
CA MET A 69 -9.57 -4.54 -2.06
C MET A 69 -10.23 -5.91 -2.12
N GLU A 70 -9.82 -6.74 -3.07
CA GLU A 70 -10.33 -8.10 -3.21
C GLU A 70 -9.59 -9.08 -2.31
N GLY A 71 -10.34 -9.91 -1.59
CA GLY A 71 -9.79 -10.92 -0.71
C GLY A 71 -10.82 -11.97 -0.32
N TYR A 72 -10.41 -12.91 0.51
CA TYR A 72 -11.25 -13.99 1.00
C TYR A 72 -11.64 -13.72 2.45
N LEU A 73 -12.94 -13.66 2.74
CA LEU A 73 -13.44 -13.42 4.10
C LEU A 73 -12.83 -14.44 5.06
N VAL A 74 -12.21 -13.97 6.14
CA VAL A 74 -11.79 -14.80 7.27
C VAL A 74 -12.98 -14.95 8.20
N VAL A 75 -13.39 -16.19 8.45
CA VAL A 75 -14.54 -16.50 9.30
C VAL A 75 -14.03 -16.89 10.68
N ASP A 76 -14.40 -16.09 11.71
CA ASP A 76 -14.27 -16.50 13.09
C ASP A 76 -15.37 -17.51 13.41
N TYR A 77 -15.03 -18.56 14.13
CA TYR A 77 -16.06 -19.49 14.62
C TYR A 77 -16.07 -19.58 16.13
N VAL A 78 -17.25 -19.74 16.65
CA VAL A 78 -17.49 -20.08 18.06
C VAL A 78 -17.98 -21.51 18.09
N VAL A 79 -17.23 -22.39 18.75
CA VAL A 79 -17.71 -23.74 19.01
C VAL A 79 -18.22 -23.79 20.45
N GLU A 80 -19.51 -24.02 20.61
CA GLU A 80 -20.11 -24.33 21.90
C GLU A 80 -20.24 -25.85 22.01
N THR A 81 -19.50 -26.43 22.91
CA THR A 81 -19.63 -27.87 23.21
C THR A 81 -19.59 -28.08 24.72
N ASN A 82 -20.54 -28.85 25.25
CA ASN A 82 -20.65 -29.22 26.64
C ASN A 82 -20.57 -28.05 27.64
N GLY A 83 -21.15 -26.89 27.29
CA GLY A 83 -21.16 -25.70 28.16
C GLY A 83 -19.84 -24.90 28.13
N TYR A 84 -18.89 -25.27 27.35
CA TYR A 84 -17.66 -24.52 27.11
C TYR A 84 -17.74 -23.75 25.81
N ARG A 85 -17.45 -22.46 25.88
CA ARG A 85 -17.31 -21.58 24.71
C ARG A 85 -15.83 -21.51 24.34
N ILE A 86 -15.48 -22.04 23.17
CA ILE A 86 -14.14 -21.94 22.61
C ILE A 86 -14.20 -20.84 21.55
N GLU A 87 -13.61 -19.69 21.85
CA GLU A 87 -13.37 -18.64 20.89
C GLU A 87 -11.97 -18.84 20.30
N GLY A 88 -11.90 -18.95 18.99
CA GLY A 88 -10.61 -19.09 18.31
C GLY A 88 -10.67 -18.45 16.94
N THR A 89 -9.70 -17.57 16.65
CA THR A 89 -9.43 -17.16 15.29
C THR A 89 -8.67 -18.27 14.61
N ILE A 90 -9.38 -19.16 13.89
CA ILE A 90 -8.68 -20.10 13.03
C ILE A 90 -8.50 -19.41 11.69
N GLY A 91 -7.31 -18.89 11.43
CA GLY A 91 -6.89 -18.35 10.14
C GLY A 91 -6.85 -19.39 9.01
N LYS A 92 -7.77 -20.36 9.01
CA LYS A 92 -7.83 -21.44 8.01
C LYS A 92 -9.18 -21.59 7.30
N PHE A 93 -10.23 -20.95 7.76
CA PHE A 93 -11.50 -20.97 7.06
C PHE A 93 -11.73 -19.63 6.40
N THR A 94 -11.46 -19.57 5.11
CA THR A 94 -11.78 -18.43 4.26
C THR A 94 -12.98 -18.78 3.39
N SER A 95 -13.72 -17.77 2.95
CA SER A 95 -14.74 -17.96 1.93
C SER A 95 -14.13 -18.62 0.69
N MET A 96 -14.91 -19.45 0.00
CA MET A 96 -14.44 -20.10 -1.24
C MET A 96 -14.35 -19.14 -2.43
N THR A 97 -15.06 -18.02 -2.36
CA THR A 97 -15.08 -16.98 -3.39
C THR A 97 -14.55 -15.66 -2.82
N PRO A 98 -13.78 -14.91 -3.60
CA PRO A 98 -13.32 -13.60 -3.16
C PRO A 98 -14.49 -12.61 -3.07
N SER A 99 -14.34 -11.64 -2.18
CA SER A 99 -15.26 -10.52 -1.98
C SER A 99 -14.48 -9.21 -1.99
N ARG A 100 -15.20 -8.08 -1.97
CA ARG A 100 -14.61 -6.75 -1.86
C ARG A 100 -14.74 -6.24 -0.42
N PHE A 101 -13.68 -5.61 0.04
CA PHE A 101 -13.56 -5.04 1.39
C PHE A 101 -13.22 -3.55 1.28
N ASP A 102 -13.76 -2.75 2.18
CA ASP A 102 -13.40 -1.32 2.30
C ASP A 102 -12.00 -1.20 2.89
N CYS A 103 -11.02 -1.40 2.05
CA CYS A 103 -9.62 -1.36 2.42
C CYS A 103 -8.84 -0.55 1.38
N ASP A 104 -8.16 0.50 1.86
CA ASP A 104 -7.32 1.36 1.04
C ASP A 104 -5.84 1.07 1.24
N VAL A 105 -5.08 1.32 0.19
CA VAL A 105 -3.64 1.53 0.26
C VAL A 105 -3.40 3.00 0.59
N ILE A 106 -2.59 3.25 1.59
CA ILE A 106 -2.12 4.59 1.95
C ILE A 106 -0.82 4.84 1.22
N GLU A 107 -0.70 6.00 0.60
CA GLU A 107 0.54 6.44 -0.06
C GLU A 107 1.72 6.32 0.90
N GLY A 108 2.82 5.79 0.39
CA GLY A 108 4.09 5.67 1.10
C GLY A 108 5.23 6.12 0.21
N LYS A 109 6.17 6.85 0.81
CA LYS A 109 7.38 7.33 0.15
C LYS A 109 8.56 6.48 0.55
N ILE A 110 9.44 6.18 -0.40
CA ILE A 110 10.71 5.46 -0.19
C ILE A 110 11.82 6.40 -0.66
N ASP A 111 12.68 6.76 0.27
CA ASP A 111 13.83 7.62 0.02
C ASP A 111 14.97 6.84 -0.66
N SER A 112 15.88 7.55 -1.35
CA SER A 112 17.00 6.92 -2.08
C SER A 112 17.96 6.17 -1.17
N ASP A 113 18.06 6.55 0.10
CA ASP A 113 18.93 5.93 1.12
C ASP A 113 18.23 4.85 1.98
N TYR A 114 16.94 4.58 1.76
CA TYR A 114 16.23 3.49 2.45
C TYR A 114 16.70 2.11 1.96
N ARG A 115 17.05 1.22 2.90
CA ARG A 115 17.60 -0.12 2.60
C ARG A 115 16.85 -1.27 3.25
N ASP A 116 15.83 -0.99 4.06
CA ASP A 116 15.03 -2.03 4.69
C ASP A 116 13.98 -2.63 3.75
N GLY A 117 13.21 -3.57 4.24
CA GLY A 117 12.17 -4.25 3.46
C GLY A 117 11.04 -3.32 3.04
N VAL A 118 10.72 -3.35 1.75
CA VAL A 118 9.61 -2.57 1.19
C VAL A 118 8.28 -3.15 1.67
N GLY A 119 7.38 -2.27 2.12
CA GLY A 119 6.05 -2.62 2.60
C GLY A 119 4.97 -1.69 2.06
N VAL A 120 3.75 -2.20 1.97
CA VAL A 120 2.55 -1.44 1.58
C VAL A 120 1.72 -1.16 2.82
N ILE A 121 1.42 0.11 3.08
CA ILE A 121 0.53 0.51 4.17
C ILE A 121 -0.91 0.37 3.69
N VAL A 122 -1.72 -0.39 4.41
CA VAL A 122 -3.16 -0.53 4.14
C VAL A 122 -3.98 -0.08 5.34
N CYS A 123 -5.20 0.36 5.07
CA CYS A 123 -6.19 0.67 6.10
C CYS A 123 -7.50 -0.05 5.78
N ASN A 124 -7.79 -1.12 6.49
CA ASN A 124 -9.05 -1.83 6.40
C ASN A 124 -10.09 -1.13 7.29
N ARG A 125 -11.09 -0.50 6.67
CA ARG A 125 -12.24 0.11 7.37
C ARG A 125 -13.38 -0.87 7.58
N ASP A 126 -13.36 -2.01 6.88
CA ASP A 126 -14.34 -3.08 7.11
C ASP A 126 -14.09 -3.71 8.49
N SER A 127 -15.17 -4.05 9.19
CA SER A 127 -15.09 -4.75 10.49
C SER A 127 -14.62 -6.21 10.35
N ARG A 128 -14.65 -6.74 9.13
CA ARG A 128 -14.26 -8.10 8.80
C ARG A 128 -12.79 -8.17 8.41
N ALA A 129 -12.11 -9.20 8.92
CA ALA A 129 -10.79 -9.57 8.43
C ALA A 129 -10.90 -10.35 7.12
N PHE A 130 -9.90 -10.23 6.26
CA PHE A 130 -9.85 -10.98 5.00
C PHE A 130 -8.43 -11.41 4.65
N LEU A 131 -8.32 -12.51 3.92
CA LEU A 131 -7.07 -13.05 3.44
C LEU A 131 -6.77 -12.57 2.02
N ILE A 132 -5.57 -12.09 1.80
CA ILE A 132 -4.99 -11.85 0.48
C ILE A 132 -4.01 -12.98 0.18
N LYS A 133 -4.13 -13.58 -1.00
CA LYS A 133 -3.24 -14.67 -1.44
C LYS A 133 -1.89 -14.14 -1.91
N ALA A 134 -0.86 -14.96 -1.72
CA ALA A 134 0.47 -14.73 -2.29
C ALA A 134 0.39 -14.45 -3.80
N GLY A 135 1.21 -13.50 -4.27
CA GLY A 135 1.23 -13.09 -5.66
C GLY A 135 0.09 -12.18 -6.10
N THR A 136 -0.77 -11.72 -5.17
CA THR A 136 -1.81 -10.72 -5.47
C THR A 136 -1.17 -9.34 -5.68
N ARG A 137 -1.60 -8.63 -6.73
CA ARG A 137 -1.20 -7.24 -7.00
C ARG A 137 -1.99 -6.31 -6.09
N ILE A 138 -1.33 -5.76 -5.05
CA ILE A 138 -2.02 -4.97 -4.00
C ILE A 138 -1.79 -3.47 -4.11
N ALA A 139 -0.71 -3.05 -4.73
CA ALA A 139 -0.33 -1.64 -4.88
C ALA A 139 0.45 -1.45 -6.19
N GLN A 140 0.86 -0.25 -6.44
CA GLN A 140 1.75 0.10 -7.55
C GLN A 140 2.83 1.07 -7.07
N MET A 141 3.95 1.14 -7.81
CA MET A 141 5.09 1.99 -7.48
C MET A 141 5.47 2.85 -8.68
N THR A 142 5.68 4.13 -8.43
CA THR A 142 6.23 5.09 -9.38
C THR A 142 7.55 5.65 -8.88
N PHE A 143 8.37 6.19 -9.79
CA PHE A 143 9.66 6.80 -9.44
C PHE A 143 9.68 8.24 -9.92
N HIS A 144 10.14 9.14 -9.05
CA HIS A 144 10.19 10.57 -9.30
C HIS A 144 11.58 11.13 -9.02
N LYS A 145 11.96 12.18 -9.74
CA LYS A 145 13.10 12.99 -9.39
C LYS A 145 12.76 13.86 -8.19
N VAL A 146 13.72 13.98 -7.28
CA VAL A 146 13.62 14.88 -6.13
C VAL A 146 14.54 16.08 -6.37
N GLU A 147 13.97 17.26 -6.38
CA GLU A 147 14.74 18.49 -6.46
C GLU A 147 15.28 18.85 -5.08
N THR A 148 16.57 19.14 -5.00
CA THR A 148 17.18 19.69 -3.79
C THR A 148 16.95 21.20 -3.80
N VAL A 149 16.29 21.70 -2.75
CA VAL A 149 16.04 23.13 -2.58
C VAL A 149 16.94 23.69 -1.48
N GLU A 150 17.41 24.90 -1.68
CA GLU A 150 18.08 25.70 -0.68
C GLU A 150 17.05 26.65 -0.06
N TRP A 151 16.96 26.65 1.26
CA TRP A 151 16.05 27.52 2.00
C TRP A 151 16.78 28.76 2.42
N GLU A 152 16.23 29.94 2.07
CA GLU A 152 16.70 31.26 2.54
C GLU A 152 15.58 31.91 3.35
N GLU A 153 15.87 32.23 4.59
CA GLU A 153 14.95 32.97 5.45
C GLU A 153 14.97 34.45 5.07
N VAL A 154 13.81 34.98 4.72
CA VAL A 154 13.62 36.39 4.35
C VAL A 154 12.53 37.01 5.21
N GLU A 155 12.59 38.32 5.43
CA GLU A 155 11.57 39.04 6.20
C GLU A 155 10.27 39.20 5.40
N GLU A 156 10.36 39.37 4.08
CA GLU A 156 9.22 39.61 3.21
C GLU A 156 9.34 38.79 1.91
N LEU A 157 8.21 38.27 1.44
CA LEU A 157 8.09 37.60 0.13
C LEU A 157 7.70 38.63 -0.94
N SER A 158 7.96 38.29 -2.20
CA SER A 158 7.53 39.09 -3.34
C SER A 158 6.00 39.21 -3.40
N GLU A 159 5.50 40.35 -3.86
CA GLU A 159 4.07 40.59 -4.06
C GLU A 159 3.46 39.63 -5.10
N THR A 160 2.21 39.29 -4.89
CA THR A 160 1.41 38.47 -5.83
C THR A 160 0.00 39.01 -5.93
N ASN A 161 -0.60 38.85 -7.11
CA ASN A 161 -2.01 39.21 -7.33
C ASN A 161 -2.99 38.14 -6.83
N ARG A 162 -2.49 37.06 -6.21
CA ARG A 162 -3.33 35.99 -5.68
C ARG A 162 -3.91 36.40 -4.33
N GLU A 163 -5.21 36.51 -4.25
CA GLU A 163 -5.95 36.74 -3.00
C GLU A 163 -6.54 35.42 -2.48
N GLY A 164 -6.33 35.17 -1.19
CA GLY A 164 -6.95 34.06 -0.47
C GLY A 164 -6.30 32.68 -0.69
N GLY A 165 -6.74 31.73 0.13
CA GLY A 165 -6.33 30.31 0.13
C GLY A 165 -7.45 29.44 0.73
N PHE A 166 -7.22 28.15 0.86
CA PHE A 166 -8.12 27.19 1.51
C PHE A 166 -9.59 27.25 1.04
N GLY A 167 -9.81 27.25 -0.28
CA GLY A 167 -11.18 27.21 -0.84
C GLY A 167 -11.77 28.57 -1.17
N SER A 168 -11.00 29.68 -1.11
CA SER A 168 -11.45 31.01 -1.50
C SER A 168 -11.93 31.13 -2.95
N THR A 169 -11.59 30.17 -3.82
CA THR A 169 -12.01 30.11 -5.23
C THR A 169 -13.40 29.50 -5.43
N GLY A 170 -14.08 29.09 -4.34
CA GLY A 170 -15.43 28.50 -4.40
C GLY A 170 -15.48 27.11 -5.03
N THR A 171 -16.68 26.51 -5.03
CA THR A 171 -16.98 25.19 -5.60
C THR A 171 -17.78 25.27 -6.91
N LYS A 172 -17.79 26.42 -7.58
CA LYS A 172 -18.46 26.59 -8.87
C LYS A 172 -17.46 26.81 -9.98
#